data_75c446c156cfcc8dfaa8bf0af38422a5
#
_entry.id   75c446c156cfcc8dfaa8bf0af38422a5
#
_cell.length_a   1.000
_cell.length_b   1.000
_cell.length_c   1.000
_cell.angle_alpha   90.00
_cell.angle_beta   90.00
_cell.angle_gamma   90.00
#
_symmetry.space_group_name_H-M   'P 1'
#
loop_
_entity.id
_entity.type
_entity.pdbx_description
1 polymer ?
#
loop_
_entity_poly.entity_id
_entity_poly.type
_entity_poly.pdbx_seq_one_letter_code
_entity_poly.pdbx_strand_id
1 'polypeptide(L)'
;VAAAASNRRTLPWDPLLQRAGLQPGWKLPVLLLVPGLVLAAIAVARLGTAWMFPLTLGLYLIGCWLWLLRRIGKLQAKLLHQLPDFLDNLVRLTALGNSLQAAFQVASTQTAAPLRELLDTTVRYARGGMELDRALSLAAQPYRMDVLKVLAVVIGVSVRIGGRSDQILQRLGDFMRDLEQAQQELAATTSETRMSAWVLGLLPPASAVLMAISSPDFFQPILHHPLGHKILALAVGLELVGAFLLYRLAKSL
;
A
#
# COMPACT_ATOMS: atom_id res chain seq x y z
N VAL A 1 -5.00 35.47 8.97
CA VAL A 1 -5.33 34.81 7.69
C VAL A 1 -5.42 33.30 7.90
N ALA A 2 -6.26 32.85 8.86
CA ALA A 2 -6.41 31.43 9.24
C ALA A 2 -7.87 30.95 9.06
N ALA A 3 -8.57 31.42 8.04
CA ALA A 3 -10.00 31.10 7.86
C ALA A 3 -10.34 30.60 6.46
N ALA A 4 -9.43 29.81 5.84
CA ALA A 4 -9.70 29.14 4.57
C ALA A 4 -9.46 27.63 4.60
N ALA A 5 -9.57 26.98 5.76
CA ALA A 5 -9.79 25.55 5.84
C ALA A 5 -11.27 25.29 5.47
N SER A 6 -11.51 25.43 4.18
CA SER A 6 -12.79 25.29 3.54
C SER A 6 -13.50 24.03 3.99
N ASN A 7 -14.75 24.16 4.27
CA ASN A 7 -15.86 23.24 4.20
C ASN A 7 -15.85 22.40 2.88
N ARG A 8 -14.77 21.68 2.60
CA ARG A 8 -14.73 20.65 1.57
C ARG A 8 -15.45 19.45 2.17
N ARG A 9 -16.66 19.20 1.67
CA ARG A 9 -17.39 17.95 1.93
C ARG A 9 -16.39 16.82 1.77
N THR A 10 -16.03 16.19 2.88
CA THR A 10 -15.14 15.02 2.90
C THR A 10 -15.87 13.91 2.15
N LEU A 11 -15.43 13.64 0.95
CA LEU A 11 -15.98 12.56 0.14
C LEU A 11 -15.53 11.21 0.76
N PRO A 12 -16.33 10.16 0.69
CA PRO A 12 -16.05 8.89 1.36
C PRO A 12 -14.71 8.24 0.92
N TRP A 13 -14.13 8.67 -0.20
CA TRP A 13 -12.84 8.20 -0.72
C TRP A 13 -11.65 9.10 -0.37
N ASP A 14 -11.86 10.31 0.15
CA ASP A 14 -10.78 11.22 0.57
C ASP A 14 -9.78 10.57 1.54
N PRO A 15 -10.22 9.81 2.56
CA PRO A 15 -9.27 9.14 3.47
C PRO A 15 -8.44 8.06 2.77
N LEU A 16 -8.93 7.43 1.72
CA LEU A 16 -8.18 6.44 0.95
C LEU A 16 -7.14 7.11 0.06
N LEU A 17 -7.48 8.24 -0.56
CA LEU A 17 -6.56 9.00 -1.41
C LEU A 17 -5.42 9.63 -0.58
N GLN A 18 -5.74 10.16 0.59
CA GLN A 18 -4.72 10.69 1.53
C GLN A 18 -3.76 9.58 1.99
N ARG A 19 -4.27 8.36 2.26
CA ARG A 19 -3.42 7.19 2.57
C ARG A 19 -2.50 6.77 1.43
N ALA A 20 -2.91 6.99 0.18
CA ALA A 20 -2.11 6.71 -1.00
C ALA A 20 -1.09 7.82 -1.31
N GLY A 21 -1.00 8.88 -0.48
CA GLY A 21 -0.16 10.06 -0.72
C GLY A 21 -0.63 10.89 -1.91
N LEU A 22 -1.92 10.82 -2.23
CA LEU A 22 -2.53 11.59 -3.32
C LEU A 22 -3.30 12.76 -2.73
N GLN A 23 -3.22 13.92 -3.40
CA GLN A 23 -3.99 15.08 -2.97
C GLN A 23 -5.50 14.78 -3.02
N PRO A 24 -6.25 15.05 -1.95
CA PRO A 24 -7.69 14.87 -1.96
C PRO A 24 -8.30 15.78 -3.03
N GLY A 25 -9.05 15.18 -3.94
CA GLY A 25 -9.67 15.94 -5.01
C GLY A 25 -10.53 15.09 -5.92
N TRP A 26 -11.51 15.72 -6.56
CA TRP A 26 -12.40 15.04 -7.48
C TRP A 26 -11.74 14.61 -8.80
N LYS A 27 -10.63 15.23 -9.16
CA LYS A 27 -9.93 14.95 -10.43
C LYS A 27 -9.42 13.51 -10.55
N LEU A 28 -8.94 12.93 -9.47
CA LEU A 28 -8.38 11.57 -9.46
C LEU A 28 -9.44 10.46 -9.67
N PRO A 29 -10.56 10.42 -8.93
CA PRO A 29 -11.58 9.41 -9.19
C PRO A 29 -12.20 9.55 -10.57
N VAL A 30 -12.38 10.78 -11.07
CA VAL A 30 -12.85 11.01 -12.44
C VAL A 30 -11.84 10.53 -13.47
N LEU A 31 -10.55 10.84 -13.28
CA LEU A 31 -9.47 10.38 -14.18
C LEU A 31 -9.35 8.85 -14.21
N LEU A 32 -9.68 8.17 -13.10
CA LEU A 32 -9.69 6.72 -13.02
C LEU A 32 -10.98 6.10 -13.58
N LEU A 33 -12.13 6.77 -13.48
CA LEU A 33 -13.41 6.25 -14.00
C LEU A 33 -13.52 6.36 -15.53
N VAL A 34 -12.99 7.43 -16.13
CA VAL A 34 -13.08 7.67 -17.57
C VAL A 34 -12.49 6.54 -18.42
N PRO A 35 -11.25 6.03 -18.17
CA PRO A 35 -10.70 4.92 -18.93
C PRO A 35 -11.51 3.63 -18.76
N GLY A 36 -12.05 3.38 -17.57
CA GLY A 36 -12.91 2.22 -17.30
C GLY A 36 -14.20 2.23 -18.12
N LEU A 37 -14.85 3.38 -18.23
CA LEU A 37 -16.05 3.58 -19.05
C LEU A 37 -15.74 3.43 -20.55
N VAL A 38 -14.62 3.98 -21.00
CA VAL A 38 -14.16 3.85 -22.40
C VAL A 38 -13.89 2.39 -22.75
N LEU A 39 -13.16 1.66 -21.89
CA LEU A 39 -12.88 0.23 -22.10
C LEU A 39 -14.18 -0.61 -22.09
N ALA A 40 -15.11 -0.32 -21.19
CA ALA A 40 -16.41 -1.00 -21.16
C ALA A 40 -17.23 -0.72 -22.41
N ALA A 41 -17.24 0.52 -22.92
CA ALA A 41 -17.94 0.88 -24.16
C ALA A 41 -17.32 0.19 -25.38
N ILE A 42 -15.98 0.12 -25.48
CA ILE A 42 -15.29 -0.58 -26.56
C ILE A 42 -15.59 -2.09 -26.51
N ALA A 43 -15.62 -2.70 -25.34
CA ALA A 43 -15.93 -4.12 -25.16
C ALA A 43 -17.36 -4.45 -25.65
N VAL A 44 -18.34 -3.61 -25.34
CA VAL A 44 -19.73 -3.77 -25.83
C VAL A 44 -19.81 -3.58 -27.34
N ALA A 45 -19.13 -2.57 -27.89
CA ALA A 45 -19.13 -2.28 -29.31
C ALA A 45 -18.49 -3.41 -30.14
N ARG A 46 -17.49 -4.11 -29.59
CA ARG A 46 -16.79 -5.20 -30.31
C ARG A 46 -17.46 -6.56 -30.17
N LEU A 47 -18.07 -6.85 -29.02
CA LEU A 47 -18.63 -8.18 -28.72
C LEU A 47 -20.16 -8.26 -28.83
N GLY A 48 -20.86 -7.13 -29.00
CA GLY A 48 -22.30 -7.06 -29.24
C GLY A 48 -23.20 -7.54 -28.08
N THR A 49 -22.65 -7.82 -26.92
CA THR A 49 -23.38 -8.37 -25.76
C THR A 49 -23.43 -7.39 -24.62
N ALA A 50 -24.63 -6.98 -24.21
CA ALA A 50 -24.83 -6.02 -23.12
C ALA A 50 -24.28 -6.48 -21.76
N TRP A 51 -24.13 -7.80 -21.55
CA TRP A 51 -23.56 -8.39 -20.33
C TRP A 51 -22.06 -8.10 -20.15
N MET A 52 -21.35 -7.76 -21.21
CA MET A 52 -19.92 -7.42 -21.13
C MET A 52 -19.67 -6.07 -20.46
N PHE A 53 -20.63 -5.16 -20.44
CA PHE A 53 -20.48 -3.85 -19.81
C PHE A 53 -20.25 -3.94 -18.28
N PRO A 54 -21.14 -4.58 -17.48
CA PRO A 54 -20.94 -4.70 -16.06
C PRO A 54 -19.73 -5.58 -15.69
N LEU A 55 -19.41 -6.59 -16.51
CA LEU A 55 -18.27 -7.46 -16.27
C LEU A 55 -16.93 -6.73 -16.43
N THR A 56 -16.75 -6.00 -17.54
CA THR A 56 -15.51 -5.23 -17.81
C THR A 56 -15.34 -4.07 -16.85
N LEU A 57 -16.44 -3.38 -16.51
CA LEU A 57 -16.42 -2.30 -15.51
C LEU A 57 -16.08 -2.84 -14.12
N GLY A 58 -16.66 -3.97 -13.72
CA GLY A 58 -16.37 -4.63 -12.45
C GLY A 58 -14.90 -5.05 -12.34
N LEU A 59 -14.37 -5.70 -13.39
CA LEU A 59 -12.96 -6.12 -13.44
C LEU A 59 -12.00 -4.91 -13.37
N TYR A 60 -12.34 -3.82 -14.07
CA TYR A 60 -11.56 -2.58 -14.01
C TYR A 60 -11.56 -1.96 -12.61
N LEU A 61 -12.72 -1.88 -11.95
CA LEU A 61 -12.83 -1.35 -10.58
C LEU A 61 -12.05 -2.20 -9.58
N ILE A 62 -12.08 -3.52 -9.70
CA ILE A 62 -11.26 -4.43 -8.89
C ILE A 62 -9.77 -4.16 -9.14
N GLY A 63 -9.34 -4.00 -10.38
CA GLY A 63 -7.97 -3.65 -10.73
C GLY A 63 -7.51 -2.33 -10.11
N CYS A 64 -8.33 -1.28 -10.19
CA CYS A 64 -8.10 0.02 -9.56
C CYS A 64 -8.00 -0.08 -8.04
N TRP A 65 -8.88 -0.86 -7.42
CA TRP A 65 -8.88 -1.11 -5.98
C TRP A 65 -7.59 -1.81 -5.54
N LEU A 66 -7.20 -2.87 -6.22
CA LEU A 66 -5.96 -3.60 -5.95
C LEU A 66 -4.71 -2.72 -6.16
N TRP A 67 -4.70 -1.89 -7.20
CA TRP A 67 -3.61 -0.94 -7.44
C TRP A 67 -3.50 0.09 -6.30
N LEU A 68 -4.64 0.63 -5.83
CA LEU A 68 -4.68 1.58 -4.72
C LEU A 68 -4.17 0.93 -3.42
N LEU A 69 -4.61 -0.30 -3.11
CA LEU A 69 -4.14 -1.03 -1.94
C LEU A 69 -2.62 -1.29 -1.99
N ARG A 70 -2.10 -1.68 -3.16
CA ARG A 70 -0.65 -1.85 -3.37
C ARG A 70 0.11 -0.54 -3.20
N ARG A 71 -0.45 0.56 -3.64
CA ARG A 71 0.17 1.88 -3.48
C ARG A 71 0.23 2.32 -2.03
N ILE A 72 -0.86 2.12 -1.28
CA ILE A 72 -0.89 2.39 0.18
C ILE A 72 0.16 1.54 0.89
N GLY A 73 0.24 0.25 0.61
CA GLY A 73 1.24 -0.64 1.21
C GLY A 73 2.68 -0.21 0.91
N LYS A 74 2.98 0.20 -0.33
CA LYS A 74 4.30 0.73 -0.71
C LYS A 74 4.65 2.03 0.04
N LEU A 75 3.68 2.91 0.24
CA LEU A 75 3.89 4.15 0.98
C LEU A 75 4.17 3.87 2.46
N GLN A 76 3.37 2.99 3.08
CA GLN A 76 3.57 2.58 4.46
C GLN A 76 4.92 1.89 4.68
N ALA A 77 5.32 1.00 3.77
CA ALA A 77 6.63 0.34 3.82
C ALA A 77 7.78 1.37 3.71
N LYS A 78 7.65 2.36 2.82
CA LYS A 78 8.64 3.45 2.71
C LYS A 78 8.73 4.29 3.97
N LEU A 79 7.60 4.62 4.58
CA LEU A 79 7.56 5.37 5.83
C LEU A 79 8.24 4.59 6.96
N LEU A 80 7.95 3.28 7.06
CA LEU A 80 8.55 2.42 8.06
C LEU A 80 10.07 2.32 7.91
N HIS A 81 10.55 2.18 6.67
CA HIS A 81 11.97 2.11 6.34
C HIS A 81 12.75 3.39 6.68
N GLN A 82 12.11 4.55 6.61
CA GLN A 82 12.74 5.84 6.91
C GLN A 82 12.71 6.23 8.40
N LEU A 83 11.88 5.56 9.20
CA LEU A 83 11.71 5.86 10.62
C LEU A 83 12.97 5.65 11.47
N PRO A 84 13.74 4.55 11.32
CA PRO A 84 14.97 4.33 12.10
C PRO A 84 15.98 5.44 11.88
N ASP A 85 16.25 5.82 10.63
CA ASP A 85 17.20 6.89 10.30
C ASP A 85 16.79 8.23 10.88
N PHE A 86 15.50 8.55 10.84
CA PHE A 86 14.96 9.75 11.50
C PHE A 86 15.17 9.73 13.01
N LEU A 87 14.90 8.59 13.66
CA LEU A 87 15.09 8.43 15.12
C LEU A 87 16.56 8.54 15.51
N ASP A 88 17.47 7.96 14.76
CA ASP A 88 18.91 8.08 14.99
C ASP A 88 19.39 9.52 14.90
N ASN A 89 18.92 10.25 13.89
CA ASN A 89 19.21 11.68 13.79
C ASN A 89 18.65 12.47 14.95
N LEU A 90 17.42 12.14 15.38
CA LEU A 90 16.77 12.78 16.50
C LEU A 90 17.55 12.54 17.81
N VAL A 91 17.94 11.28 18.07
CA VAL A 91 18.75 10.89 19.25
C VAL A 91 20.09 11.62 19.23
N ARG A 92 20.77 11.64 18.09
CA ARG A 92 22.06 12.33 17.95
C ARG A 92 21.95 13.81 18.24
N LEU A 93 20.92 14.48 17.72
CA LEU A 93 20.70 15.90 17.94
C LEU A 93 20.34 16.23 19.40
N THR A 94 19.57 15.37 20.07
CA THR A 94 19.25 15.53 21.48
C THR A 94 20.47 15.28 22.38
N ALA A 95 21.31 14.30 22.04
CA ALA A 95 22.57 14.03 22.74
C ALA A 95 23.57 15.21 22.64
N LEU A 96 23.50 16.02 21.58
CA LEU A 96 24.26 17.27 21.44
C LEU A 96 23.71 18.43 22.29
N GLY A 97 22.68 18.18 23.10
CA GLY A 97 22.08 19.17 24.01
C GLY A 97 20.96 20.01 23.40
N ASN A 98 20.52 19.72 22.21
CA ASN A 98 19.34 20.38 21.63
C ASN A 98 18.07 19.97 22.38
N SER A 99 17.13 20.90 22.53
CA SER A 99 15.78 20.54 22.97
C SER A 99 15.14 19.56 21.98
N LEU A 100 14.31 18.63 22.47
CA LEU A 100 13.65 17.64 21.60
C LEU A 100 12.87 18.30 20.45
N GLN A 101 12.25 19.45 20.68
CA GLN A 101 11.52 20.20 19.66
C GLN A 101 12.46 20.77 18.57
N ALA A 102 13.61 21.32 18.98
CA ALA A 102 14.62 21.81 18.03
C ALA A 102 15.25 20.66 17.24
N ALA A 103 15.61 19.57 17.94
CA ALA A 103 16.14 18.36 17.32
C ALA A 103 15.16 17.76 16.30
N PHE A 104 13.87 17.67 16.65
CA PHE A 104 12.82 17.19 15.73
C PHE A 104 12.71 18.05 14.48
N GLN A 105 12.76 19.38 14.62
CA GLN A 105 12.70 20.29 13.48
C GLN A 105 13.91 20.13 12.55
N VAL A 106 15.11 20.00 13.11
CA VAL A 106 16.33 19.78 12.30
C VAL A 106 16.31 18.42 11.62
N ALA A 107 15.98 17.35 12.36
CA ALA A 107 15.89 15.99 11.83
C ALA A 107 14.84 15.90 10.70
N SER A 108 13.70 16.60 10.81
CA SER A 108 12.67 16.61 9.78
C SER A 108 13.19 17.14 8.43
N THR A 109 14.07 18.15 8.45
CA THR A 109 14.64 18.71 7.22
C THR A 109 15.64 17.80 6.52
N GLN A 110 16.27 16.91 7.28
CA GLN A 110 17.25 15.93 6.77
C GLN A 110 16.60 14.63 6.27
N THR A 111 15.33 14.44 6.56
CA THR A 111 14.59 13.24 6.19
C THR A 111 14.09 13.34 4.74
N ALA A 112 14.09 12.22 4.03
CA ALA A 112 13.58 12.14 2.66
C ALA A 112 12.05 12.01 2.61
N ALA A 113 11.44 12.33 1.46
CA ALA A 113 10.02 12.05 1.21
C ALA A 113 9.79 10.52 1.11
N PRO A 114 8.70 9.97 1.60
CA PRO A 114 7.46 10.63 2.06
C PRO A 114 7.42 11.01 3.55
N LEU A 115 8.33 10.51 4.38
CA LEU A 115 8.32 10.77 5.83
C LEU A 115 8.47 12.27 6.14
N ARG A 116 9.29 12.99 5.36
CA ARG A 116 9.46 14.43 5.49
C ARG A 116 8.14 15.20 5.46
N GLU A 117 7.21 14.86 4.58
CA GLU A 117 5.93 15.56 4.44
C GLU A 117 5.07 15.45 5.72
N LEU A 118 5.10 14.27 6.35
CA LEU A 118 4.45 14.02 7.63
C LEU A 118 5.12 14.85 8.74
N LEU A 119 6.45 14.81 8.81
CA LEU A 119 7.23 15.53 9.83
C LEU A 119 7.09 17.05 9.66
N ASP A 120 7.14 17.57 8.44
CA ASP A 120 6.91 18.99 8.16
C ASP A 120 5.51 19.45 8.59
N THR A 121 4.51 18.59 8.39
CA THR A 121 3.14 18.86 8.88
C THR A 121 3.09 18.91 10.40
N THR A 122 3.79 17.99 11.07
CA THR A 122 3.95 17.99 12.52
C THR A 122 4.61 19.27 13.02
N VAL A 123 5.71 19.68 12.40
CA VAL A 123 6.43 20.92 12.73
C VAL A 123 5.52 22.15 12.55
N ARG A 124 4.70 22.19 11.48
CA ARG A 124 3.74 23.29 11.29
C ARG A 124 2.72 23.37 12.43
N TYR A 125 2.18 22.24 12.86
CA TYR A 125 1.24 22.21 14.00
C TYR A 125 1.93 22.59 15.31
N ALA A 126 3.15 22.13 15.56
CA ALA A 126 3.92 22.46 16.74
C ALA A 126 4.28 23.96 16.79
N ARG A 127 4.63 24.58 15.66
CA ARG A 127 4.82 26.03 15.56
C ARG A 127 3.54 26.84 15.80
N GLY A 128 2.38 26.23 15.57
CA GLY A 128 1.07 26.80 15.90
C GLY A 128 0.70 26.72 17.39
N GLY A 129 1.64 26.24 18.24
CA GLY A 129 1.44 26.14 19.70
C GLY A 129 0.90 24.78 20.17
N MET A 130 0.80 23.79 19.28
CA MET A 130 0.37 22.43 19.65
C MET A 130 1.57 21.66 20.24
N GLU A 131 1.33 20.85 21.28
CA GLU A 131 2.33 19.93 21.81
C GLU A 131 2.80 18.94 20.72
N LEU A 132 4.09 18.60 20.73
CA LEU A 132 4.72 17.83 19.64
C LEU A 132 4.10 16.44 19.45
N ASP A 133 3.71 15.76 20.52
CA ASP A 133 3.03 14.47 20.53
C ASP A 133 1.65 14.55 19.87
N ARG A 134 0.87 15.58 20.22
CA ARG A 134 -0.44 15.83 19.61
C ARG A 134 -0.32 16.22 18.14
N ALA A 135 0.65 17.06 17.82
CA ALA A 135 0.95 17.48 16.46
C ALA A 135 1.29 16.28 15.57
N LEU A 136 2.15 15.38 16.06
CA LEU A 136 2.53 14.16 15.37
C LEU A 136 1.36 13.19 15.24
N SER A 137 0.59 12.98 16.31
CA SER A 137 -0.59 12.13 16.29
C SER A 137 -1.61 12.60 15.26
N LEU A 138 -1.84 13.90 15.16
CA LEU A 138 -2.76 14.48 14.19
C LEU A 138 -2.25 14.35 12.74
N ALA A 139 -0.95 14.61 12.52
CA ALA A 139 -0.31 14.48 11.22
C ALA A 139 -0.28 13.01 10.74
N ALA A 140 -0.19 12.06 11.67
CA ALA A 140 -0.13 10.62 11.39
C ALA A 140 -1.50 9.99 11.11
N GLN A 141 -2.61 10.62 11.50
CA GLN A 141 -3.97 10.08 11.34
C GLN A 141 -4.29 9.55 9.94
N PRO A 142 -3.95 10.25 8.84
CA PRO A 142 -4.27 9.78 7.49
C PRO A 142 -3.60 8.45 7.13
N TYR A 143 -2.41 8.19 7.66
CA TYR A 143 -1.61 7.01 7.32
C TYR A 143 -2.09 5.73 8.00
N ARG A 144 -2.81 5.84 9.14
CA ARG A 144 -3.33 4.73 9.95
C ARG A 144 -2.28 3.65 10.26
N MET A 145 -1.08 4.07 10.59
CA MET A 145 0.01 3.21 11.02
C MET A 145 0.12 3.26 12.55
N ASP A 146 0.03 2.09 13.20
CA ASP A 146 0.12 2.02 14.66
C ASP A 146 1.52 2.41 15.16
N VAL A 147 2.55 2.15 14.37
CA VAL A 147 3.92 2.57 14.62
C VAL A 147 4.04 4.09 14.82
N LEU A 148 3.35 4.89 14.00
CA LEU A 148 3.35 6.35 14.13
C LEU A 148 2.61 6.82 15.39
N LYS A 149 1.62 6.08 15.85
CA LYS A 149 0.94 6.36 17.12
C LYS A 149 1.87 6.09 18.30
N VAL A 150 2.58 4.95 18.27
CA VAL A 150 3.60 4.61 19.27
C VAL A 150 4.68 5.69 19.32
N LEU A 151 5.17 6.12 18.15
CA LEU A 151 6.14 7.21 18.04
C LEU A 151 5.63 8.50 18.69
N ALA A 152 4.38 8.89 18.46
CA ALA A 152 3.78 10.07 19.07
C ALA A 152 3.75 9.97 20.60
N VAL A 153 3.35 8.82 21.14
CA VAL A 153 3.33 8.56 22.59
C VAL A 153 4.75 8.63 23.18
N VAL A 154 5.72 7.99 22.52
CA VAL A 154 7.12 7.99 22.99
C VAL A 154 7.70 9.41 22.99
N ILE A 155 7.44 10.19 21.96
CA ILE A 155 7.84 11.61 21.90
C ILE A 155 7.19 12.39 23.03
N GLY A 156 5.90 12.20 23.31
CA GLY A 156 5.21 12.87 24.43
C GLY A 156 5.81 12.52 25.77
N VAL A 157 6.13 11.26 26.01
CA VAL A 157 6.82 10.81 27.23
C VAL A 157 8.21 11.42 27.30
N SER A 158 8.95 11.43 26.18
CA SER A 158 10.31 11.98 26.10
C SER A 158 10.36 13.48 26.42
N VAL A 159 9.38 14.25 25.95
CA VAL A 159 9.26 15.68 26.30
C VAL A 159 9.04 15.89 27.82
N ARG A 160 8.25 15.03 28.46
CA ARG A 160 7.90 15.14 29.87
C ARG A 160 9.04 14.71 30.82
N ILE A 161 9.80 13.68 30.41
CA ILE A 161 10.90 13.13 31.21
C ILE A 161 12.16 14.01 31.09
N GLY A 162 12.36 14.70 29.97
CA GLY A 162 13.53 15.55 29.74
C GLY A 162 14.84 14.77 29.61
N GLY A 163 15.87 15.09 30.33
CA GLY A 163 17.28 14.70 30.15
C GLY A 163 17.65 13.21 30.02
N ARG A 164 16.69 12.27 30.00
CA ARG A 164 16.91 10.84 29.72
C ARG A 164 16.07 10.36 28.53
N SER A 165 15.59 11.28 27.74
CA SER A 165 14.75 10.98 26.55
C SER A 165 15.53 10.27 25.45
N ASP A 166 16.85 10.47 25.37
CA ASP A 166 17.76 9.83 24.42
C ASP A 166 17.71 8.30 24.48
N GLN A 167 17.74 7.72 25.69
CA GLN A 167 17.69 6.27 25.87
C GLN A 167 16.36 5.66 25.42
N ILE A 168 15.24 6.37 25.65
CA ILE A 168 13.92 5.88 25.23
C ILE A 168 13.78 5.93 23.71
N LEU A 169 14.23 7.03 23.11
CA LEU A 169 14.22 7.21 21.66
C LEU A 169 15.15 6.20 20.97
N GLN A 170 16.33 5.92 21.56
CA GLN A 170 17.26 4.93 21.02
C GLN A 170 16.65 3.53 21.04
N ARG A 171 16.05 3.09 22.16
CA ARG A 171 15.33 1.81 22.23
C ARG A 171 14.20 1.71 21.21
N LEU A 172 13.50 2.81 20.94
CA LEU A 172 12.48 2.84 19.90
C LEU A 172 13.10 2.68 18.51
N GLY A 173 14.24 3.33 18.26
CA GLY A 173 14.99 3.17 17.00
C GLY A 173 15.41 1.72 16.76
N ASP A 174 15.97 1.07 17.78
CA ASP A 174 16.36 -0.34 17.74
C ASP A 174 15.16 -1.24 17.47
N PHE A 175 14.06 -1.04 18.19
CA PHE A 175 12.81 -1.77 17.96
C PHE A 175 12.28 -1.59 16.52
N MET A 176 12.41 -0.39 15.93
CA MET A 176 11.99 -0.14 14.55
C MET A 176 12.87 -0.89 13.55
N ARG A 177 14.19 -0.99 13.80
CA ARG A 177 15.11 -1.79 12.98
C ARG A 177 14.80 -3.28 13.05
N ASP A 178 14.56 -3.79 14.27
CA ASP A 178 14.19 -5.19 14.47
C ASP A 178 12.87 -5.52 13.74
N LEU A 179 11.88 -4.61 13.80
CA LEU A 179 10.62 -4.77 13.09
C LEU A 179 10.81 -4.78 11.57
N GLU A 180 11.66 -3.89 11.04
CA GLU A 180 11.97 -3.84 9.63
C GLU A 180 12.71 -5.11 9.17
N GLN A 181 13.69 -5.56 9.93
CA GLN A 181 14.43 -6.79 9.66
C GLN A 181 13.50 -8.01 9.65
N ALA A 182 12.62 -8.13 10.64
CA ALA A 182 11.63 -9.20 10.69
C ALA A 182 10.70 -9.19 9.45
N GLN A 183 10.29 -8.00 9.00
CA GLN A 183 9.48 -7.88 7.77
C GLN A 183 10.27 -8.28 6.52
N GLN A 184 11.56 -7.94 6.44
CA GLN A 184 12.43 -8.34 5.32
C GLN A 184 12.66 -9.85 5.30
N GLU A 185 12.87 -10.48 6.44
CA GLU A 185 13.02 -11.94 6.57
C GLU A 185 11.73 -12.67 6.16
N LEU A 186 10.56 -12.18 6.61
CA LEU A 186 9.27 -12.71 6.17
C LEU A 186 9.06 -12.54 4.66
N ALA A 187 9.45 -11.40 4.10
CA ALA A 187 9.35 -11.16 2.66
C ALA A 187 10.30 -12.08 1.88
N ALA A 188 11.50 -12.35 2.38
CA ALA A 188 12.47 -13.24 1.75
C ALA A 188 11.97 -14.69 1.73
N THR A 189 11.53 -15.22 2.87
CA THR A 189 11.03 -16.60 2.98
C THR A 189 9.73 -16.82 2.18
N THR A 190 8.84 -15.81 2.14
CA THR A 190 7.61 -15.90 1.34
C THR A 190 7.85 -15.72 -0.16
N SER A 191 8.96 -15.08 -0.57
CA SER A 191 9.27 -14.87 -1.99
C SER A 191 9.55 -16.18 -2.72
N GLU A 192 10.26 -17.11 -2.10
CA GLU A 192 10.56 -18.44 -2.65
C GLU A 192 9.28 -19.26 -2.86
N THR A 193 8.40 -19.25 -1.84
CA THR A 193 7.10 -19.94 -1.93
C THR A 193 6.22 -19.32 -3.01
N ARG A 194 6.24 -17.98 -3.16
CA ARG A 194 5.49 -17.28 -4.21
C ARG A 194 6.02 -17.60 -5.59
N MET A 195 7.33 -17.67 -5.77
CA MET A 195 7.94 -18.03 -7.05
C MET A 195 7.53 -19.45 -7.46
N SER A 196 7.60 -20.41 -6.54
CA SER A 196 7.15 -21.79 -6.77
C SER A 196 5.67 -21.86 -7.11
N ALA A 197 4.82 -21.10 -6.42
CA ALA A 197 3.39 -21.03 -6.70
C ALA A 197 3.09 -20.42 -8.09
N TRP A 198 3.84 -19.40 -8.51
CA TRP A 198 3.72 -18.82 -9.86
C TRP A 198 4.11 -19.81 -10.96
N VAL A 199 5.22 -20.53 -10.76
CA VAL A 199 5.69 -21.55 -11.71
C VAL A 199 4.64 -22.67 -11.84
N LEU A 200 4.16 -23.18 -10.71
CA LEU A 200 3.13 -24.25 -10.69
C LEU A 200 1.79 -23.79 -11.32
N GLY A 201 1.38 -22.54 -11.05
CA GLY A 201 0.14 -22.00 -11.60
C GLY A 201 0.22 -21.63 -13.09
N LEU A 202 1.42 -21.28 -13.60
CA LEU A 202 1.61 -20.94 -15.02
C LEU A 202 1.87 -22.17 -15.90
N LEU A 203 2.32 -23.27 -15.32
CA LEU A 203 2.73 -24.46 -16.04
C LEU A 203 1.56 -25.12 -16.83
N PRO A 204 0.34 -25.33 -16.27
CA PRO A 204 -0.77 -25.90 -17.02
C PRO A 204 -1.22 -25.03 -18.20
N PRO A 205 -1.49 -23.70 -18.07
CA PRO A 205 -1.89 -22.89 -19.21
C PRO A 205 -0.77 -22.76 -20.24
N ALA A 206 0.50 -22.65 -19.82
CA ALA A 206 1.62 -22.61 -20.74
C ALA A 206 1.76 -23.90 -21.55
N SER A 207 1.62 -25.06 -20.91
CA SER A 207 1.65 -26.36 -21.59
C SER A 207 0.45 -26.54 -22.55
N ALA A 208 -0.74 -26.07 -22.16
CA ALA A 208 -1.92 -26.10 -23.01
C ALA A 208 -1.74 -25.25 -24.28
N VAL A 209 -1.22 -24.03 -24.13
CA VAL A 209 -0.91 -23.13 -25.26
C VAL A 209 0.16 -23.74 -26.16
N LEU A 210 1.22 -24.32 -25.59
CA LEU A 210 2.31 -24.93 -26.37
C LEU A 210 1.80 -26.13 -27.15
N MET A 211 0.93 -26.94 -26.54
CA MET A 211 0.31 -28.10 -27.19
C MET A 211 -0.70 -27.68 -28.30
N ALA A 212 -1.43 -26.58 -28.08
CA ALA A 212 -2.34 -26.03 -29.10
C ALA A 212 -1.59 -25.51 -30.32
N ILE A 213 -0.39 -24.98 -30.16
CA ILE A 213 0.47 -24.50 -31.26
C ILE A 213 1.14 -25.68 -31.97
N SER A 214 1.62 -26.67 -31.21
CA SER A 214 2.37 -27.83 -31.77
C SER A 214 1.48 -28.88 -32.45
N SER A 215 0.25 -29.02 -31.99
CA SER A 215 -0.68 -30.04 -32.50
C SER A 215 -2.13 -29.50 -32.52
N PRO A 216 -2.46 -28.65 -33.51
CA PRO A 216 -3.80 -28.02 -33.62
C PRO A 216 -4.92 -29.05 -33.70
N ASP A 217 -4.68 -30.20 -34.36
CA ASP A 217 -5.66 -31.28 -34.57
C ASP A 217 -6.11 -31.93 -33.24
N PHE A 218 -5.28 -31.91 -32.25
CA PHE A 218 -5.60 -32.43 -30.91
C PHE A 218 -6.61 -31.51 -30.18
N PHE A 219 -6.53 -30.20 -30.39
CA PHE A 219 -7.40 -29.24 -29.73
C PHE A 219 -8.72 -28.98 -30.46
N GLN A 220 -8.79 -29.21 -31.78
CA GLN A 220 -10.02 -28.99 -32.57
C GLN A 220 -11.22 -29.76 -32.01
N PRO A 221 -11.14 -31.05 -31.65
CA PRO A 221 -12.28 -31.78 -31.10
C PRO A 221 -12.73 -31.22 -29.75
N ILE A 222 -11.79 -30.71 -28.90
CA ILE A 222 -12.10 -30.16 -27.60
C ILE A 222 -12.83 -28.82 -27.74
N LEU A 223 -12.46 -28.00 -28.73
CA LEU A 223 -13.07 -26.69 -29.01
C LEU A 223 -14.44 -26.78 -29.71
N HIS A 224 -14.73 -27.85 -30.46
CA HIS A 224 -15.96 -27.96 -31.23
C HIS A 224 -17.00 -28.93 -30.64
N HIS A 225 -16.62 -29.71 -29.61
CA HIS A 225 -17.53 -30.64 -28.97
C HIS A 225 -18.12 -30.07 -27.69
N PRO A 226 -19.44 -30.19 -27.41
CA PRO A 226 -20.07 -29.64 -26.22
C PRO A 226 -19.52 -30.23 -24.91
N LEU A 227 -19.00 -31.47 -24.92
CA LEU A 227 -18.30 -32.10 -23.80
C LEU A 227 -16.91 -31.46 -23.57
N GLY A 228 -16.22 -31.06 -24.64
CA GLY A 228 -14.91 -30.39 -24.55
C GLY A 228 -14.99 -29.05 -23.84
N HIS A 229 -16.00 -28.24 -24.11
CA HIS A 229 -16.25 -26.98 -23.42
C HIS A 229 -16.49 -27.16 -21.91
N LYS A 230 -17.20 -28.24 -21.51
CA LYS A 230 -17.44 -28.51 -20.08
C LYS A 230 -16.16 -28.93 -19.37
N ILE A 231 -15.32 -29.75 -20.00
CA ILE A 231 -14.03 -30.17 -19.43
C ILE A 231 -13.09 -28.98 -19.34
N LEU A 232 -13.03 -28.13 -20.37
CA LEU A 232 -12.18 -26.93 -20.36
C LEU A 232 -12.62 -25.91 -19.32
N ALA A 233 -13.93 -25.71 -19.17
CA ALA A 233 -14.49 -24.83 -18.12
C ALA A 233 -14.19 -25.36 -16.70
N LEU A 234 -14.27 -26.68 -16.52
CA LEU A 234 -13.95 -27.32 -15.24
C LEU A 234 -12.47 -27.23 -14.91
N ALA A 235 -11.58 -27.44 -15.90
CA ALA A 235 -10.13 -27.30 -15.74
C ALA A 235 -9.74 -25.86 -15.37
N VAL A 236 -10.24 -24.87 -16.08
CA VAL A 236 -10.01 -23.45 -15.79
C VAL A 236 -10.59 -23.08 -14.41
N GLY A 237 -11.77 -23.59 -14.07
CA GLY A 237 -12.38 -23.40 -12.75
C GLY A 237 -11.52 -23.94 -11.62
N LEU A 238 -11.00 -25.17 -11.78
CA LEU A 238 -10.11 -25.80 -10.78
C LEU A 238 -8.79 -25.02 -10.65
N GLU A 239 -8.24 -24.55 -11.76
CA GLU A 239 -7.02 -23.75 -11.76
C GLU A 239 -7.19 -22.40 -11.05
N LEU A 240 -8.31 -21.71 -11.31
CA LEU A 240 -8.65 -20.46 -10.60
C LEU A 240 -8.85 -20.68 -9.09
N VAL A 241 -9.50 -21.77 -8.71
CA VAL A 241 -9.66 -22.14 -7.29
C VAL A 241 -8.31 -22.47 -6.65
N GLY A 242 -7.45 -23.23 -7.32
CA GLY A 242 -6.09 -23.53 -6.89
C GLY A 242 -5.23 -22.27 -6.71
N ALA A 243 -5.24 -21.39 -7.71
CA ALA A 243 -4.55 -20.10 -7.67
C ALA A 243 -5.06 -19.20 -6.52
N PHE A 244 -6.38 -19.18 -6.30
CA PHE A 244 -6.99 -18.43 -5.19
C PHE A 244 -6.58 -18.99 -3.83
N LEU A 245 -6.56 -20.31 -3.65
CA LEU A 245 -6.12 -20.98 -2.42
C LEU A 245 -4.64 -20.71 -2.13
N LEU A 246 -3.79 -20.82 -3.15
CA LEU A 246 -2.36 -20.48 -3.04
C LEU A 246 -2.15 -19.01 -2.68
N TYR A 247 -2.90 -18.11 -3.32
CA TYR A 247 -2.84 -16.68 -2.96
C TYR A 247 -3.29 -16.41 -1.52
N ARG A 248 -4.35 -17.09 -1.08
CA ARG A 248 -4.85 -16.96 0.30
C ARG A 248 -3.85 -17.51 1.32
N LEU A 249 -3.26 -18.66 1.04
CA LEU A 249 -2.24 -19.27 1.90
C LEU A 249 -0.99 -18.39 2.00
N ALA A 250 -0.50 -17.86 0.88
CA ALA A 250 0.64 -16.94 0.85
C ALA A 250 0.38 -15.58 1.55
N LYS A 251 -0.87 -15.25 1.80
CA LYS A 251 -1.26 -14.02 2.51
C LYS A 251 -1.51 -14.26 4.00
N SER A 252 -1.75 -15.51 4.41
CA SER A 252 -2.04 -15.88 5.81
C SER A 252 -0.78 -16.22 6.61
N LEU A 253 0.37 -16.36 5.96
CA LEU A 253 1.71 -16.44 6.52
C LEU A 253 2.34 -15.05 6.58
#